data_1a2054cdfc269e84a1b1220e616f62b2
#
_entry.id   1a2054cdfc269e84a1b1220e616f62b2
#
_cell.length_a   1.000
_cell.length_b   1.000
_cell.length_c   1.000
_cell.angle_alpha   90.00
_cell.angle_beta   90.00
_cell.angle_gamma   90.00
#
_symmetry.space_group_name_H-M   'P 1'
#
loop_
_entity.id
_entity.type
_entity.pdbx_description
1 polymer ?
#
loop_
_entity_poly.entity_id
_entity_poly.type
_entity_poly.pdbx_seq_one_letter_code
_entity_poly.pdbx_strand_id
1 'polypeptide(L)'
;MQKEKRNKIFTIIGILLIVIGIVFWIIPFYNNKVEDKKEDNLINEYIDSTEQEITVNEQETVPEETKTVETIKYSMVIEIPKIGLKKGIYWLDSRYNSISYGIQVLKESNMPDIEKGNLILASHRGNSSVSHFNNLYKLENGDRVYIYYNGIKYVYELVNKYDEVKDGTIVVHRNNEDTVLTLITCKKNEEKQTVFINRLIEKENY
;
A
#
# COMPACT_ATOMS: atom_id res chain seq x y z
N MET A 1 14.66 -50.31 33.58
CA MET A 1 14.59 -48.97 34.24
C MET A 1 15.32 -47.84 33.48
N GLN A 2 16.59 -48.00 33.10
CA GLN A 2 17.34 -46.93 32.38
C GLN A 2 16.83 -46.64 30.97
N LYS A 3 16.44 -47.67 30.18
CA LYS A 3 15.93 -47.55 28.81
C LYS A 3 14.58 -46.80 28.75
N GLU A 4 13.74 -47.03 29.74
CA GLU A 4 12.41 -46.41 29.85
C GLU A 4 12.50 -44.92 30.22
N LYS A 5 13.40 -44.52 31.12
CA LYS A 5 13.69 -43.12 31.42
C LYS A 5 14.22 -42.37 30.21
N ARG A 6 15.09 -42.98 29.41
CA ARG A 6 15.63 -42.40 28.18
C ARG A 6 14.54 -42.15 27.14
N ASN A 7 13.63 -43.12 26.95
CA ASN A 7 12.53 -42.95 26.00
C ASN A 7 11.56 -41.81 26.42
N LYS A 8 11.27 -41.69 27.72
CA LYS A 8 10.44 -40.55 28.22
C LYS A 8 11.11 -39.20 27.99
N ILE A 9 12.43 -39.11 28.16
CA ILE A 9 13.19 -37.88 27.89
C ILE A 9 13.10 -37.51 26.40
N PHE A 10 13.31 -38.48 25.48
CA PHE A 10 13.21 -38.22 24.04
C PHE A 10 11.78 -37.79 23.62
N THR A 11 10.73 -38.38 24.24
CA THR A 11 9.35 -37.96 23.99
C THR A 11 9.10 -36.52 24.44
N ILE A 12 9.59 -36.15 25.63
CA ILE A 12 9.46 -34.76 26.15
C ILE A 12 10.18 -33.75 25.23
N ILE A 13 11.41 -34.09 24.81
CA ILE A 13 12.17 -33.24 23.88
C ILE A 13 11.43 -33.09 22.54
N GLY A 14 10.86 -34.20 22.02
CA GLY A 14 10.09 -34.16 20.78
C GLY A 14 8.86 -33.23 20.87
N ILE A 15 8.11 -33.35 22.00
CA ILE A 15 6.95 -32.46 22.25
C ILE A 15 7.41 -31.00 22.37
N LEU A 16 8.51 -30.74 23.09
CA LEU A 16 9.05 -29.39 23.24
C LEU A 16 9.40 -28.76 21.88
N LEU A 17 10.06 -29.51 21.00
CA LEU A 17 10.41 -29.05 19.65
C LEU A 17 9.17 -28.76 18.80
N ILE A 18 8.11 -29.55 18.90
CA ILE A 18 6.83 -29.31 18.23
C ILE A 18 6.21 -28.00 18.73
N VAL A 19 6.15 -27.79 20.05
CA VAL A 19 5.61 -26.56 20.64
C VAL A 19 6.41 -25.33 20.17
N ILE A 20 7.74 -25.40 20.17
CA ILE A 20 8.60 -24.33 19.67
C ILE A 20 8.31 -24.07 18.19
N GLY A 21 8.17 -25.09 17.35
CA GLY A 21 7.84 -24.95 15.93
C GLY A 21 6.50 -24.26 15.70
N ILE A 22 5.48 -24.61 16.48
CA ILE A 22 4.15 -23.98 16.44
C ILE A 22 4.24 -22.50 16.85
N VAL A 23 4.98 -22.18 17.90
CA VAL A 23 5.19 -20.80 18.38
C VAL A 23 5.88 -19.95 17.28
N PHE A 24 6.96 -20.47 16.67
CA PHE A 24 7.64 -19.79 15.55
C PHE A 24 6.74 -19.57 14.33
N TRP A 25 5.77 -20.43 14.10
CA TRP A 25 4.80 -20.28 13.01
C TRP A 25 3.70 -19.27 13.32
N ILE A 26 3.26 -19.18 14.59
CA ILE A 26 2.17 -18.29 15.02
C ILE A 26 2.65 -16.83 15.18
N ILE A 27 3.90 -16.59 15.63
CA ILE A 27 4.43 -15.23 15.88
C ILE A 27 4.35 -14.32 14.66
N PRO A 28 4.78 -14.72 13.43
CA PRO A 28 4.68 -13.86 12.24
C PRO A 28 3.23 -13.52 11.90
N PHE A 29 2.31 -14.48 12.06
CA PHE A 29 0.90 -14.26 11.78
C PHE A 29 0.24 -13.27 12.75
N TYR A 30 0.63 -13.30 14.02
CA TYR A 30 0.15 -12.36 15.02
C TYR A 30 0.71 -10.95 14.79
N ASN A 31 2.00 -10.83 14.49
CA ASN A 31 2.64 -9.54 14.23
C ASN A 31 2.06 -8.85 12.99
N ASN A 32 1.84 -9.58 11.90
CA ASN A 32 1.20 -9.02 10.69
C ASN A 32 -0.20 -8.47 10.99
N LYS A 33 -1.02 -9.16 11.80
CA LYS A 33 -2.34 -8.64 12.20
C LYS A 33 -2.28 -7.38 13.06
N VAL A 34 -1.25 -7.22 13.88
CA VAL A 34 -1.07 -6.01 14.70
C VAL A 34 -0.63 -4.83 13.84
N GLU A 35 0.24 -5.06 12.86
CA GLU A 35 0.67 -4.04 11.91
C GLU A 35 -0.49 -3.59 11.01
N ASP A 36 -1.27 -4.52 10.45
CA ASP A 36 -2.46 -4.20 9.65
C ASP A 36 -3.47 -3.34 10.43
N LYS A 37 -3.73 -3.65 11.72
CA LYS A 37 -4.64 -2.84 12.55
C LYS A 37 -4.10 -1.43 12.82
N LYS A 38 -2.79 -1.27 13.00
CA LYS A 38 -2.19 0.07 13.19
C LYS A 38 -2.31 0.88 11.91
N GLU A 39 -2.07 0.27 10.77
CA GLU A 39 -2.22 0.91 9.47
C GLU A 39 -3.66 1.31 9.20
N ASP A 40 -4.63 0.43 9.46
CA ASP A 40 -6.06 0.72 9.34
C ASP A 40 -6.48 1.91 10.20
N ASN A 41 -5.97 2.02 11.44
CA ASN A 41 -6.23 3.16 12.31
C ASN A 41 -5.64 4.47 11.74
N LEU A 42 -4.41 4.45 11.23
CA LEU A 42 -3.79 5.63 10.60
C LEU A 42 -4.50 6.06 9.32
N ILE A 43 -5.01 5.10 8.54
CA ILE A 43 -5.81 5.37 7.34
C ILE A 43 -7.14 6.03 7.71
N ASN A 44 -7.82 5.51 8.73
CA ASN A 44 -9.07 6.07 9.21
C ASN A 44 -8.85 7.47 9.80
N GLU A 45 -7.80 7.68 10.59
CA GLU A 45 -7.41 9.00 11.11
C GLU A 45 -7.14 10.00 9.97
N TYR A 46 -6.47 9.58 8.89
CA TYR A 46 -6.25 10.42 7.70
C TYR A 46 -7.56 10.83 7.04
N ILE A 47 -8.49 9.88 6.84
CA ILE A 47 -9.79 10.13 6.22
C ILE A 47 -10.62 11.07 7.12
N ASP A 48 -10.76 10.73 8.41
CA ASP A 48 -11.55 11.49 9.38
C ASP A 48 -11.01 12.91 9.60
N SER A 49 -9.67 13.09 9.64
CA SER A 49 -9.06 14.42 9.82
C SER A 49 -9.30 15.34 8.61
N THR A 50 -9.38 14.77 7.42
CA THR A 50 -9.62 15.52 6.19
C THR A 50 -11.10 15.95 6.09
N GLU A 51 -12.03 15.14 6.59
CA GLU A 51 -13.46 15.55 6.71
C GLU A 51 -13.65 16.75 7.65
N GLN A 52 -12.85 16.85 8.73
CA GLN A 52 -12.95 17.93 9.72
C GLN A 52 -12.37 19.25 9.22
N GLU A 53 -11.30 19.24 8.42
CA GLU A 53 -10.69 20.46 7.87
C GLU A 53 -11.62 21.19 6.88
N ILE A 54 -12.57 20.50 6.25
CA ILE A 54 -13.56 21.11 5.32
C ILE A 54 -14.66 21.88 6.11
N THR A 55 -14.84 21.61 7.40
CA THR A 55 -15.93 22.19 8.22
C THR A 55 -15.50 23.35 9.13
N VAL A 56 -14.21 23.68 9.24
CA VAL A 56 -13.73 24.73 10.15
C VAL A 56 -13.13 25.91 9.37
N ASN A 57 -13.97 26.92 9.15
CA ASN A 57 -13.51 28.30 8.87
C ASN A 57 -12.90 28.90 10.14
N GLU A 58 -11.68 29.43 9.98
CA GLU A 58 -11.02 30.49 10.75
C GLU A 58 -11.23 30.54 12.27
N GLN A 59 -10.21 30.08 13.01
CA GLN A 59 -9.69 30.85 14.14
C GLN A 59 -8.27 30.39 14.49
N GLU A 60 -7.33 31.33 14.35
CA GLU A 60 -5.93 31.22 14.80
C GLU A 60 -5.86 30.92 16.30
N THR A 61 -5.00 29.97 16.69
CA THR A 61 -4.36 30.01 17.99
C THR A 61 -2.92 29.44 17.92
N VAL A 62 -2.04 30.19 18.54
CA VAL A 62 -0.59 30.19 18.70
C VAL A 62 0.02 28.84 19.10
N PRO A 63 1.27 28.52 18.69
CA PRO A 63 1.89 27.20 18.84
C PRO A 63 2.45 26.98 20.23
N GLU A 64 2.11 25.89 20.85
CA GLU A 64 2.82 25.31 21.99
C GLU A 64 3.90 24.36 21.49
N GLU A 65 5.15 24.64 21.84
CA GLU A 65 6.31 23.81 21.54
C GLU A 65 6.14 22.43 22.18
N THR A 66 5.83 21.42 21.38
CA THR A 66 5.86 20.04 21.82
C THR A 66 6.88 19.27 20.98
N LYS A 67 7.78 18.56 21.64
CA LYS A 67 8.79 17.66 21.06
C LYS A 67 8.18 16.87 19.92
N THR A 68 8.67 17.11 18.70
CA THR A 68 8.27 16.41 17.49
C THR A 68 8.64 14.93 17.60
N VAL A 69 7.71 14.12 18.07
CA VAL A 69 7.59 12.75 17.56
C VAL A 69 7.20 12.95 16.10
N GLU A 70 8.07 12.62 15.15
CA GLU A 70 7.70 12.61 13.72
C GLU A 70 6.49 11.69 13.57
N THR A 71 5.30 12.26 13.56
CA THR A 71 4.08 11.53 13.28
C THR A 71 4.17 11.13 11.81
N ILE A 72 4.37 9.85 11.55
CA ILE A 72 4.41 9.31 10.19
C ILE A 72 3.02 9.54 9.60
N LYS A 73 2.89 10.55 8.72
CA LYS A 73 1.63 10.96 8.13
C LYS A 73 1.57 10.53 6.67
N TYR A 74 0.47 9.90 6.28
CA TYR A 74 0.21 9.59 4.88
C TYR A 74 -0.13 10.86 4.10
N SER A 75 0.21 10.89 2.81
CA SER A 75 -0.16 11.95 1.88
C SER A 75 -1.47 11.65 1.19
N MET A 76 -1.78 10.38 0.99
CA MET A 76 -2.98 9.89 0.32
C MET A 76 -3.25 8.44 0.71
N VAL A 77 -4.43 7.93 0.36
CA VAL A 77 -4.80 6.52 0.52
C VAL A 77 -5.21 5.96 -0.83
N ILE A 78 -4.72 4.77 -1.18
CA ILE A 78 -5.22 3.99 -2.33
C ILE A 78 -6.17 2.90 -1.84
N GLU A 79 -7.27 2.70 -2.56
CA GLU A 79 -8.18 1.58 -2.35
C GLU A 79 -8.52 0.90 -3.67
N ILE A 80 -8.42 -0.43 -3.71
CA ILE A 80 -8.76 -1.26 -4.85
C ILE A 80 -9.68 -2.39 -4.36
N PRO A 81 -11.01 -2.20 -4.36
CA PRO A 81 -11.96 -3.14 -3.74
C PRO A 81 -11.89 -4.55 -4.30
N LYS A 82 -11.71 -4.69 -5.63
CA LYS A 82 -11.66 -6.01 -6.30
C LYS A 82 -10.60 -6.95 -5.72
N ILE A 83 -9.53 -6.40 -5.15
CA ILE A 83 -8.43 -7.18 -4.57
C ILE A 83 -8.30 -6.99 -3.06
N GLY A 84 -9.23 -6.25 -2.43
CA GLY A 84 -9.22 -5.97 -1.00
C GLY A 84 -8.01 -5.15 -0.55
N LEU A 85 -7.46 -4.28 -1.41
CA LEU A 85 -6.35 -3.41 -1.06
C LEU A 85 -6.88 -2.08 -0.54
N LYS A 86 -6.43 -1.66 0.64
CA LYS A 86 -6.56 -0.29 1.17
C LYS A 86 -5.29 0.04 1.92
N LYS A 87 -4.50 1.01 1.44
CA LYS A 87 -3.14 1.31 1.94
C LYS A 87 -2.85 2.81 1.92
N GLY A 88 -2.16 3.27 2.98
CA GLY A 88 -1.62 4.62 3.03
C GLY A 88 -0.39 4.77 2.12
N ILE A 89 -0.20 5.97 1.58
CA ILE A 89 0.92 6.33 0.70
C ILE A 89 1.61 7.55 1.32
N TYR A 90 2.93 7.50 1.40
CA TYR A 90 3.75 8.58 1.95
C TYR A 90 3.98 9.70 0.93
N TRP A 91 4.31 10.91 1.42
CA TRP A 91 4.73 12.02 0.59
C TRP A 91 5.95 11.67 -0.28
N LEU A 92 6.03 12.26 -1.46
CA LEU A 92 7.09 12.03 -2.45
C LEU A 92 8.50 12.20 -1.86
N ASP A 93 8.71 13.18 -0.99
CA ASP A 93 9.96 13.52 -0.32
C ASP A 93 10.19 12.77 1.01
N SER A 94 9.24 11.95 1.44
CA SER A 94 9.36 11.15 2.64
C SER A 94 10.43 10.05 2.49
N ARG A 95 11.23 9.84 3.54
CA ARG A 95 12.15 8.69 3.61
C ARG A 95 11.44 7.33 3.52
N TYR A 96 10.14 7.30 3.81
CA TYR A 96 9.30 6.11 3.71
C TYR A 96 8.70 5.93 2.31
N ASN A 97 8.87 6.89 1.41
CA ASN A 97 8.43 6.76 0.00
C ASN A 97 9.37 5.84 -0.77
N SER A 98 9.29 4.55 -0.53
CA SER A 98 10.09 3.52 -1.16
C SER A 98 9.32 2.20 -1.24
N ILE A 99 9.54 1.43 -2.30
CA ILE A 99 8.97 0.08 -2.45
C ILE A 99 9.36 -0.87 -1.31
N SER A 100 10.44 -0.57 -0.56
CA SER A 100 10.84 -1.33 0.63
C SER A 100 9.92 -1.11 1.82
N TYR A 101 9.12 -0.05 1.83
CA TYR A 101 8.15 0.27 2.87
C TYR A 101 6.70 0.11 2.40
N GLY A 102 6.47 -0.20 1.11
CA GLY A 102 5.13 -0.44 0.60
C GLY A 102 4.88 0.11 -0.80
N ILE A 103 4.00 1.10 -0.93
CA ILE A 103 3.69 1.73 -2.20
C ILE A 103 4.51 3.00 -2.32
N GLN A 104 5.28 3.11 -3.39
CA GLN A 104 6.12 4.26 -3.72
C GLN A 104 5.44 5.15 -4.76
N VAL A 105 5.44 6.45 -4.53
CA VAL A 105 5.16 7.47 -5.54
C VAL A 105 6.44 7.71 -6.34
N LEU A 106 6.42 7.54 -7.66
CA LEU A 106 7.59 7.80 -8.50
C LEU A 106 7.81 9.30 -8.69
N LYS A 107 9.05 9.71 -8.90
CA LYS A 107 9.48 11.12 -8.96
C LYS A 107 8.80 11.90 -10.09
N GLU A 108 8.45 11.22 -11.17
CA GLU A 108 7.80 11.80 -12.35
C GLU A 108 6.27 11.96 -12.19
N SER A 109 5.73 11.66 -10.99
CA SER A 109 4.31 11.76 -10.71
C SER A 109 3.82 13.19 -10.64
N ASN A 110 2.58 13.40 -11.10
CA ASN A 110 1.76 14.54 -10.71
C ASN A 110 0.80 14.10 -9.59
N MET A 111 0.42 15.03 -8.69
CA MET A 111 -0.59 14.74 -7.69
C MET A 111 -1.99 14.57 -8.33
N PRO A 112 -2.95 13.92 -7.64
CA PRO A 112 -4.27 13.59 -8.22
C PRO A 112 -5.09 14.79 -8.67
N ASP A 113 -4.86 15.97 -8.09
CA ASP A 113 -5.54 17.23 -8.37
C ASP A 113 -5.07 17.93 -9.67
N ILE A 114 -3.93 17.51 -10.23
CA ILE A 114 -3.38 18.08 -11.46
C ILE A 114 -4.12 17.53 -12.68
N GLU A 115 -4.79 18.40 -13.41
CA GLU A 115 -5.47 18.04 -14.66
C GLU A 115 -4.49 17.55 -15.73
N LYS A 116 -4.91 16.50 -16.46
CA LYS A 116 -4.08 15.81 -17.46
C LYS A 116 -2.76 15.27 -16.89
N GLY A 117 -2.64 15.24 -15.58
CA GLY A 117 -1.51 14.68 -14.83
C GLY A 117 -1.49 13.16 -14.86
N ASN A 118 -0.41 12.61 -14.32
CA ASN A 118 -0.24 11.17 -14.16
C ASN A 118 0.36 10.88 -12.77
N LEU A 119 -0.43 10.33 -11.86
CA LEU A 119 0.08 9.77 -10.61
C LEU A 119 0.66 8.39 -10.89
N ILE A 120 1.93 8.17 -10.57
CA ILE A 120 2.62 6.90 -10.86
C ILE A 120 3.01 6.23 -9.55
N LEU A 121 2.42 5.08 -9.30
CA LEU A 121 2.61 4.30 -8.08
C LEU A 121 3.26 2.94 -8.41
N ALA A 122 4.27 2.56 -7.64
CA ALA A 122 4.94 1.28 -7.76
C ALA A 122 4.94 0.52 -6.42
N SER A 123 4.79 -0.79 -6.47
CA SER A 123 4.97 -1.66 -5.31
C SER A 123 5.39 -3.06 -5.75
N HIS A 124 6.01 -3.78 -4.82
CA HIS A 124 6.43 -5.15 -5.05
C HIS A 124 5.25 -6.09 -5.31
N ARG A 125 5.56 -7.14 -6.09
CA ARG A 125 4.78 -8.35 -6.20
C ARG A 125 5.55 -9.50 -5.56
N GLY A 126 4.94 -10.19 -4.60
CA GLY A 126 5.61 -11.28 -3.87
C GLY A 126 4.86 -11.64 -2.60
N ASN A 127 5.53 -12.39 -1.71
CA ASN A 127 4.95 -12.88 -0.47
C ASN A 127 5.37 -12.05 0.77
N SER A 128 6.05 -10.92 0.57
CA SER A 128 6.44 -10.05 1.68
C SER A 128 5.26 -9.18 2.12
N SER A 129 5.25 -8.72 3.36
CA SER A 129 4.22 -7.83 3.92
C SER A 129 4.11 -6.49 3.18
N VAL A 130 5.18 -6.05 2.51
CA VAL A 130 5.22 -4.82 1.71
C VAL A 130 4.89 -5.03 0.23
N SER A 131 4.50 -6.26 -0.18
CA SER A 131 4.16 -6.58 -1.57
C SER A 131 2.69 -6.29 -1.87
N HIS A 132 2.30 -5.02 -1.79
CA HIS A 132 0.89 -4.61 -1.87
C HIS A 132 0.28 -4.84 -3.25
N PHE A 133 1.09 -4.83 -4.32
CA PHE A 133 0.60 -5.05 -5.69
C PHE A 133 0.62 -6.52 -6.15
N ASN A 134 0.68 -7.46 -5.20
CA ASN A 134 0.70 -8.89 -5.48
C ASN A 134 -0.52 -9.38 -6.29
N ASN A 135 -1.68 -8.79 -6.07
CA ASN A 135 -2.94 -9.19 -6.69
C ASN A 135 -3.41 -8.30 -7.86
N LEU A 136 -2.63 -7.28 -8.29
CA LEU A 136 -3.02 -6.39 -9.40
C LEU A 136 -3.33 -7.16 -10.70
N TYR A 137 -2.69 -8.32 -10.93
CA TYR A 137 -2.96 -9.14 -12.11
C TYR A 137 -4.43 -9.57 -12.27
N LYS A 138 -5.22 -9.52 -11.18
CA LYS A 138 -6.66 -9.84 -11.18
C LYS A 138 -7.53 -8.72 -11.72
N LEU A 139 -6.97 -7.51 -11.89
CA LEU A 139 -7.72 -6.38 -12.43
C LEU A 139 -7.95 -6.58 -13.94
N GLU A 140 -9.14 -6.16 -14.37
CA GLU A 140 -9.60 -6.14 -15.75
C GLU A 140 -10.08 -4.75 -16.12
N ASN A 141 -10.13 -4.44 -17.42
CA ASN A 141 -10.66 -3.15 -17.89
C ASN A 141 -12.08 -2.93 -17.33
N GLY A 142 -12.32 -1.73 -16.82
CA GLY A 142 -13.56 -1.36 -16.12
C GLY A 142 -13.48 -1.49 -14.59
N ASP A 143 -12.45 -2.14 -14.03
CA ASP A 143 -12.27 -2.18 -12.57
C ASP A 143 -11.85 -0.83 -12.02
N ARG A 144 -12.34 -0.51 -10.81
CA ARG A 144 -12.13 0.78 -10.19
C ARG A 144 -10.99 0.76 -9.20
N VAL A 145 -10.27 1.89 -9.18
CA VAL A 145 -9.23 2.24 -8.21
C VAL A 145 -9.55 3.61 -7.63
N TYR A 146 -9.49 3.75 -6.32
CA TYR A 146 -9.77 4.98 -5.61
C TYR A 146 -8.49 5.56 -5.03
N ILE A 147 -8.33 6.88 -5.15
CA ILE A 147 -7.31 7.65 -4.43
C ILE A 147 -8.02 8.70 -3.58
N TYR A 148 -7.77 8.65 -2.29
CA TYR A 148 -8.24 9.65 -1.33
C TYR A 148 -7.12 10.68 -1.12
N TYR A 149 -7.36 11.92 -1.49
CA TYR A 149 -6.37 12.99 -1.43
C TYR A 149 -7.05 14.34 -1.19
N ASN A 150 -6.64 15.06 -0.13
CA ASN A 150 -7.13 16.40 0.21
C ASN A 150 -8.68 16.50 0.23
N GLY A 151 -9.38 15.58 0.91
CA GLY A 151 -10.83 15.58 1.04
C GLY A 151 -11.60 15.19 -0.22
N ILE A 152 -10.90 14.79 -1.27
CA ILE A 152 -11.49 14.35 -2.53
C ILE A 152 -11.12 12.89 -2.80
N LYS A 153 -12.12 12.09 -3.09
CA LYS A 153 -11.99 10.73 -3.59
C LYS A 153 -11.98 10.76 -5.11
N TYR A 154 -10.83 10.48 -5.69
CA TYR A 154 -10.63 10.35 -7.12
C TYR A 154 -10.93 8.93 -7.54
N VAL A 155 -11.92 8.75 -8.42
CA VAL A 155 -12.33 7.45 -8.95
C VAL A 155 -11.70 7.23 -10.31
N TYR A 156 -10.82 6.25 -10.39
CA TYR A 156 -10.17 5.85 -11.62
C TYR A 156 -10.72 4.51 -12.11
N GLU A 157 -10.73 4.30 -13.43
CA GLU A 157 -11.13 3.05 -14.09
C GLU A 157 -9.95 2.51 -14.91
N LEU A 158 -9.62 1.22 -14.75
CA LEU A 158 -8.62 0.56 -15.56
C LEU A 158 -9.05 0.51 -17.03
N VAL A 159 -8.27 1.12 -17.90
CA VAL A 159 -8.54 1.21 -19.34
C VAL A 159 -7.53 0.42 -20.18
N ASN A 160 -6.33 0.17 -19.66
CA ASN A 160 -5.30 -0.58 -20.37
C ASN A 160 -4.31 -1.22 -19.41
N LYS A 161 -3.77 -2.39 -19.77
CA LYS A 161 -2.62 -3.01 -19.11
C LYS A 161 -1.72 -3.70 -20.12
N TYR A 162 -0.42 -3.59 -19.93
CA TYR A 162 0.61 -4.17 -20.80
C TYR A 162 1.87 -4.51 -20.02
N ASP A 163 2.70 -5.36 -20.59
CA ASP A 163 3.98 -5.77 -20.03
C ASP A 163 5.12 -5.03 -20.72
N GLU A 164 6.07 -4.55 -19.92
CA GLU A 164 7.33 -3.93 -20.34
C GLU A 164 8.53 -4.72 -19.83
N VAL A 165 9.65 -4.61 -20.51
CA VAL A 165 10.92 -5.20 -20.05
C VAL A 165 11.39 -4.41 -18.82
N LYS A 166 11.89 -5.12 -17.82
CA LYS A 166 12.45 -4.50 -16.61
C LYS A 166 13.92 -4.14 -16.84
N ASP A 167 14.18 -3.03 -17.49
CA ASP A 167 15.51 -2.51 -17.82
C ASP A 167 15.90 -1.24 -17.05
N GLY A 168 15.04 -0.82 -16.10
CA GLY A 168 15.23 0.41 -15.32
C GLY A 168 14.50 1.62 -15.91
N THR A 169 13.86 1.47 -17.06
CA THR A 169 12.98 2.48 -17.67
C THR A 169 11.52 2.02 -17.64
N ILE A 170 10.59 2.96 -17.69
CA ILE A 170 9.16 2.69 -17.76
C ILE A 170 8.56 3.58 -18.82
N VAL A 171 8.06 2.97 -19.89
CA VAL A 171 7.32 3.70 -20.92
C VAL A 171 5.84 3.66 -20.57
N VAL A 172 5.25 4.82 -20.28
CA VAL A 172 3.84 4.95 -19.96
C VAL A 172 3.04 5.28 -21.20
N HIS A 173 2.34 4.29 -21.74
CA HIS A 173 1.44 4.46 -22.88
C HIS A 173 0.08 4.95 -22.39
N ARG A 174 -0.14 6.28 -22.38
CA ARG A 174 -1.39 6.91 -21.96
C ARG A 174 -1.88 7.94 -22.97
N ASN A 175 -3.17 8.25 -22.92
CA ASN A 175 -3.69 9.46 -23.57
C ASN A 175 -3.30 10.69 -22.72
N ASN A 176 -2.57 11.64 -23.29
CA ASN A 176 -2.10 12.84 -22.58
C ASN A 176 -3.21 13.86 -22.30
N GLU A 177 -4.39 13.70 -22.88
CA GLU A 177 -5.58 14.50 -22.57
C GLU A 177 -6.33 14.01 -21.33
N ASP A 178 -6.05 12.81 -20.85
CA ASP A 178 -6.68 12.21 -19.66
C ASP A 178 -5.85 12.47 -18.39
N THR A 179 -6.52 12.65 -17.25
CA THR A 179 -5.91 12.53 -15.92
C THR A 179 -5.81 11.04 -15.58
N VAL A 180 -4.61 10.58 -15.27
CA VAL A 180 -4.28 9.15 -15.23
C VAL A 180 -3.65 8.76 -13.90
N LEU A 181 -3.95 7.54 -13.45
CA LEU A 181 -3.24 6.81 -12.41
C LEU A 181 -2.55 5.60 -13.04
N THR A 182 -1.23 5.57 -12.97
CA THR A 182 -0.43 4.44 -13.44
C THR A 182 0.02 3.59 -12.26
N LEU A 183 -0.31 2.29 -12.29
CA LEU A 183 0.18 1.34 -11.29
C LEU A 183 1.19 0.40 -11.93
N ILE A 184 2.31 0.15 -11.24
CA ILE A 184 3.43 -0.63 -11.76
C ILE A 184 3.83 -1.70 -10.76
N THR A 185 3.98 -2.93 -11.26
CA THR A 185 4.47 -4.04 -10.45
C THR A 185 5.28 -5.03 -11.28
N CYS A 186 6.17 -5.79 -10.65
CA CYS A 186 6.92 -6.84 -11.33
C CYS A 186 5.99 -7.98 -11.78
N LYS A 187 6.28 -8.59 -12.91
CA LYS A 187 5.65 -9.84 -13.34
C LYS A 187 6.32 -11.03 -12.64
N LYS A 188 5.51 -11.99 -12.19
CA LYS A 188 6.04 -13.14 -11.45
C LYS A 188 6.85 -14.04 -12.37
N ASN A 189 8.08 -14.39 -11.96
CA ASN A 189 9.01 -15.28 -12.67
C ASN A 189 9.42 -14.80 -14.09
N GLU A 190 9.33 -13.51 -14.36
CA GLU A 190 9.74 -12.91 -15.62
C GLU A 190 10.56 -11.65 -15.38
N GLU A 191 11.51 -11.33 -16.26
CA GLU A 191 12.25 -10.06 -16.28
C GLU A 191 11.40 -8.94 -16.90
N LYS A 192 10.14 -8.85 -16.44
CA LYS A 192 9.14 -7.89 -16.90
C LYS A 192 8.44 -7.21 -15.75
N GLN A 193 7.86 -6.07 -16.04
CA GLN A 193 6.92 -5.35 -15.21
C GLN A 193 5.60 -5.19 -15.95
N THR A 194 4.49 -5.19 -15.20
CA THR A 194 3.17 -4.90 -15.75
C THR A 194 2.78 -3.49 -15.37
N VAL A 195 2.34 -2.71 -16.35
CA VAL A 195 1.86 -1.34 -16.23
C VAL A 195 0.35 -1.34 -16.40
N PHE A 196 -0.37 -0.73 -15.47
CA PHE A 196 -1.82 -0.59 -15.47
C PHE A 196 -2.16 0.89 -15.62
N ILE A 197 -2.89 1.26 -16.66
CA ILE A 197 -3.33 2.63 -16.94
C ILE A 197 -4.78 2.78 -16.53
N ASN A 198 -5.02 3.64 -15.54
CA ASN A 198 -6.35 3.91 -15.02
C ASN A 198 -6.70 5.37 -15.31
N ARG A 199 -7.83 5.64 -15.97
CA ARG A 199 -8.32 6.96 -16.32
C ARG A 199 -9.24 7.48 -15.24
N LEU A 200 -9.09 8.75 -14.84
CA LEU A 200 -10.01 9.42 -13.94
C LEU A 200 -11.39 9.53 -14.60
N ILE A 201 -12.43 9.08 -13.89
CA ILE A 201 -13.81 9.10 -14.35
C ILE A 201 -14.73 9.96 -13.46
N GLU A 202 -14.37 10.14 -12.18
CA GLU A 202 -15.22 10.83 -11.21
C GLU A 202 -14.40 11.41 -10.05
N LYS A 203 -14.89 12.50 -9.45
CA LYS A 203 -14.38 13.09 -8.20
C LYS A 203 -15.55 13.23 -7.22
N GLU A 204 -15.39 12.73 -6.01
CA GLU A 204 -16.39 12.79 -4.93
C GLU A 204 -15.75 13.44 -3.70
N ASN A 205 -16.47 14.31 -2.99
CA ASN A 205 -16.04 14.74 -1.65
C ASN A 205 -16.32 13.61 -0.66
N TYR A 206 -15.48 13.44 0.35
CA TYR A 206 -15.68 12.47 1.43
C TYR A 206 -15.44 13.12 2.76
#